data_f2c74811f6a7f873d071668b061f0dbb
#
_entry.id   f2c74811f6a7f873d071668b061f0dbb
#
_cell.length_a   1.000
_cell.length_b   1.000
_cell.length_c   1.000
_cell.angle_alpha   90.00
_cell.angle_beta   90.00
_cell.angle_gamma   90.00
#
_symmetry.space_group_name_H-M   'P 1'
#
loop_
_entity.id
_entity.type
_entity.pdbx_description
1 polymer ?
#
loop_
_entity_poly.entity_id
_entity_poly.type
_entity_poly.pdbx_seq_one_letter_code
_entity_poly.pdbx_strand_id
1 'polypeptide(L)' 'MMDLLHCFATNVRYYRLKQKYSQEHLAELAGLHRTYISALERERRNISIENIERIANALGIEPYQLFMEGSDTDV' A
#
# COMPACT_ATOMS: atom_id res chain seq x y z
N MET A 1 19.65 -0.01 7.86
CA MET A 1 18.49 -0.85 8.21
C MET A 1 17.26 -0.38 7.45
N MET A 2 16.46 -1.30 6.94
CA MET A 2 15.25 -0.96 6.21
C MET A 2 14.19 -0.40 7.14
N ASP A 3 13.53 0.69 6.73
CA ASP A 3 12.35 1.19 7.40
C ASP A 3 11.14 0.48 6.76
N LEU A 4 10.56 -0.48 7.46
CA LEU A 4 9.49 -1.29 6.91
C LEU A 4 8.23 -0.48 6.58
N LEU A 5 7.91 0.50 7.41
CA LEU A 5 6.74 1.32 7.14
C LEU A 5 6.95 2.13 5.87
N HIS A 6 8.12 2.72 5.71
CA HIS A 6 8.44 3.47 4.51
C HIS A 6 8.39 2.57 3.26
N CYS A 7 8.98 1.39 3.37
CA CYS A 7 9.00 0.44 2.26
C CYS A 7 7.57 0.04 1.89
N PHE A 8 6.75 -0.29 2.88
CA PHE A 8 5.38 -0.70 2.66
C PHE A 8 4.57 0.43 2.03
N ALA A 9 4.65 1.63 2.60
CA ALA A 9 3.89 2.78 2.10
C ALA A 9 4.27 3.13 0.67
N THR A 10 5.57 3.10 0.37
CA THR A 10 6.08 3.38 -0.96
C THR A 10 5.54 2.36 -1.96
N ASN A 11 5.54 1.09 -1.58
CA ASN A 11 5.06 0.03 -2.46
C ASN A 11 3.55 0.09 -2.67
N VAL A 12 2.79 0.42 -1.64
CA VAL A 12 1.34 0.60 -1.78
C VAL A 12 1.07 1.67 -2.84
N ARG A 13 1.75 2.81 -2.71
CA ARG A 13 1.57 3.89 -3.66
C ARG A 13 2.00 3.47 -5.06
N TYR A 14 3.13 2.77 -5.17
CA TYR A 14 3.64 2.30 -6.46
C TYR A 14 2.60 1.42 -7.18
N TYR A 15 2.11 0.39 -6.51
CA TYR A 15 1.15 -0.53 -7.15
C TYR A 15 -0.19 0.15 -7.41
N ARG A 16 -0.61 1.05 -6.52
CA ARG A 16 -1.84 1.79 -6.71
C ARG A 16 -1.76 2.63 -7.98
N LEU A 17 -0.68 3.39 -8.14
CA LEU A 17 -0.51 4.24 -9.31
C LEU A 17 -0.34 3.43 -10.59
N LYS A 18 0.35 2.30 -10.48
CA LYS A 18 0.54 1.42 -11.63
C LYS A 18 -0.80 0.92 -12.17
N GLN A 19 -1.76 0.70 -11.29
CA GLN A 19 -3.10 0.27 -11.70
C GLN A 19 -4.05 1.44 -11.93
N LYS A 20 -3.54 2.66 -11.80
CA LYS A 20 -4.32 3.89 -12.01
C LYS A 20 -5.50 4.01 -11.04
N TYR A 21 -5.33 3.48 -9.83
CA TYR A 21 -6.33 3.61 -8.77
C TYR A 21 -6.13 4.92 -8.01
N SER A 22 -7.23 5.59 -7.67
CA SER A 22 -7.19 6.66 -6.70
C SER A 22 -7.05 6.06 -5.30
N GLN A 23 -6.70 6.88 -4.32
CA GLN A 23 -6.68 6.42 -2.93
C GLN A 23 -8.07 5.97 -2.50
N GLU A 24 -9.11 6.70 -2.94
CA GLU A 24 -10.48 6.34 -2.62
C GLU A 24 -10.86 4.98 -3.20
N HIS A 25 -10.48 4.75 -4.45
CA HIS A 25 -10.81 3.49 -5.11
C HIS A 25 -10.11 2.30 -4.43
N LEU A 26 -8.81 2.47 -4.11
CA LEU A 26 -8.10 1.43 -3.40
C LEU A 26 -8.74 1.15 -2.05
N ALA A 27 -9.11 2.20 -1.32
CA ALA A 27 -9.75 2.04 -0.01
C ALA A 27 -11.05 1.27 -0.15
N GLU A 28 -11.84 1.59 -1.15
CA GLU A 28 -13.10 0.90 -1.41
C GLU A 28 -12.87 -0.59 -1.66
N LEU A 29 -11.92 -0.92 -2.52
CA LEU A 29 -11.60 -2.30 -2.83
C LEU A 29 -11.09 -3.07 -1.61
N ALA A 30 -10.35 -2.38 -0.75
CA ALA A 30 -9.75 -3.00 0.43
C ALA A 30 -10.71 -3.03 1.63
N GLY A 31 -11.86 -2.35 1.53
CA GLY A 31 -12.78 -2.26 2.66
C GLY A 31 -12.26 -1.36 3.76
N LEU A 32 -11.52 -0.33 3.41
CA LEU A 32 -10.92 0.62 4.35
C LEU A 32 -11.36 2.03 4.02
N HIS A 33 -11.13 2.96 4.93
CA HIS A 33 -11.44 4.37 4.69
C HIS A 33 -10.32 5.02 3.87
N ARG A 34 -10.71 5.98 3.01
CA ARG A 34 -9.73 6.72 2.21
C ARG A 34 -8.71 7.44 3.10
N THR A 35 -9.16 7.98 4.24
CA THR A 35 -8.25 8.67 5.14
C THR A 35 -7.17 7.75 5.69
N TYR A 36 -7.49 6.47 5.88
CA TYR A 36 -6.51 5.50 6.33
C TYR A 36 -5.45 5.28 5.25
N ILE A 37 -5.88 5.10 3.99
CA ILE A 37 -4.93 4.90 2.88
C ILE A 37 -4.03 6.14 2.73
N SER A 38 -4.64 7.33 2.80
CA SER A 38 -3.87 8.57 2.69
C SER A 38 -2.84 8.69 3.80
N ALA A 39 -3.25 8.43 5.05
CA ALA A 39 -2.31 8.51 6.18
C ALA A 39 -1.22 7.45 6.08
N LEU A 40 -1.58 6.25 5.61
CA LEU A 40 -0.62 5.16 5.44
C LEU A 40 0.45 5.53 4.41
N GLU A 41 0.04 6.09 3.29
CA GLU A 41 1.00 6.47 2.24
C GLU A 41 1.92 7.60 2.70
N ARG A 42 1.47 8.40 3.67
CA ARG A 42 2.31 9.43 4.27
C ARG A 42 3.07 8.93 5.48
N GLU A 43 3.01 7.63 5.75
CA GLU A 43 3.73 6.99 6.85
C GLU A 43 3.31 7.51 8.23
N ARG A 44 2.03 7.87 8.36
CA ARG A 44 1.47 8.40 9.60
C ARG A 44 0.61 7.39 10.35
N ARG A 45 0.50 6.18 9.85
CA ARG A 45 -0.27 5.11 10.49
C ARG A 45 0.51 3.81 10.40
N ASN A 46 0.45 3.05 11.47
CA ASN A 46 0.93 1.67 11.42
C ASN A 46 -0.13 0.82 10.74
N ILE A 47 0.26 -0.36 10.31
CA ILE A 47 -0.65 -1.23 9.60
C ILE A 47 -0.73 -2.58 10.31
N SER A 48 -1.93 -3.12 10.41
CA SER A 48 -2.14 -4.45 10.96
C SER A 48 -1.90 -5.49 9.88
N ILE A 49 -1.65 -6.72 10.29
CA ILE A 49 -1.50 -7.83 9.35
C ILE A 49 -2.76 -8.01 8.53
N GLU A 50 -3.93 -7.87 9.14
CA GLU A 50 -5.20 -7.97 8.42
C GLU A 50 -5.29 -6.93 7.31
N ASN A 51 -4.87 -5.70 7.59
CA ASN A 51 -4.95 -4.64 6.58
C ASN A 51 -3.90 -4.81 5.49
N ILE A 52 -2.74 -5.38 5.81
CA ILE A 52 -1.76 -5.76 4.79
C ILE A 52 -2.41 -6.72 3.79
N GLU A 53 -3.10 -7.73 4.30
CA GLU A 53 -3.76 -8.70 3.46
C GLU A 53 -4.85 -8.06 2.61
N ARG A 54 -5.67 -7.20 3.21
CA ARG A 54 -6.74 -6.50 2.49
C ARG A 54 -6.20 -5.65 1.35
N ILE A 55 -5.12 -4.92 1.62
CA ILE A 55 -4.52 -4.05 0.61
C ILE A 55 -3.88 -4.88 -0.51
N ALA A 56 -3.15 -5.94 -0.16
CA ALA A 56 -2.54 -6.80 -1.16
C ALA A 56 -3.61 -7.43 -2.07
N ASN A 57 -4.70 -7.91 -1.47
CA ASN A 57 -5.79 -8.49 -2.25
C ASN A 57 -6.42 -7.45 -3.18
N ALA A 58 -6.63 -6.24 -2.68
CA ALA A 58 -7.21 -5.16 -3.48
C ALA A 58 -6.31 -4.80 -4.66
N LEU A 59 -5.00 -4.89 -4.47
CA LEU A 59 -4.04 -4.61 -5.53
C LEU A 59 -3.77 -5.81 -6.44
N GLY A 60 -4.27 -7.00 -6.06
CA GLY A 60 -4.07 -8.20 -6.86
C GLY A 60 -2.65 -8.73 -6.81
N ILE A 61 -1.95 -8.51 -5.71
CA ILE A 61 -0.56 -8.93 -5.54
C ILE A 61 -0.41 -9.74 -4.27
N GLU A 62 0.74 -10.41 -4.15
CA GLU A 62 1.06 -11.13 -2.91
C GLU A 62 1.56 -10.17 -1.85
N PRO A 63 1.24 -10.39 -0.57
CA PRO A 63 1.68 -9.48 0.49
C PRO A 63 3.18 -9.21 0.52
N TYR A 64 4.01 -10.23 0.20
CA TYR A 64 5.47 -10.02 0.26
C TYR A 64 5.93 -8.96 -0.72
N GLN A 65 5.19 -8.75 -1.81
CA GLN A 65 5.58 -7.76 -2.81
C GLN A 65 5.53 -6.34 -2.26
N LEU A 66 4.76 -6.12 -1.19
CA LEU A 66 4.68 -4.81 -0.55
C LEU A 66 5.89 -4.52 0.33
N PHE A 67 6.75 -5.51 0.53
CA PHE A 67 7.94 -5.37 1.37
C PHE A 67 9.24 -5.51 0.59
N MET A 68 9.17 -5.51 -0.75
CA MET A 68 10.35 -5.60 -1.59
C MET A 68 10.88 -4.21 -1.88
N GLU A 69 12.19 -4.02 -1.67
CA GLU A 69 12.82 -2.75 -1.97
C GLU A 69 13.01 -2.58 -3.47
N GLY A 70 13.03 -1.32 -3.91
CA GLY A 70 13.37 -0.99 -5.28
C GLY A 70 12.18 -0.88 -6.22
N SER A 71 10.97 -1.22 -5.77
CA SER A 71 9.78 -1.14 -6.62
C SER A 71 9.54 0.27 -7.13
N ASP A 72 9.85 1.26 -6.30
CA ASP A 72 9.62 2.66 -6.63
C ASP A 72 10.51 3.17 -7.75
N THR A 73 11.57 2.45 -8.08
CA THR A 73 12.49 2.90 -9.13
C THR A 73 11.95 2.65 -10.53
N ASP A 74 10.91 1.85 -10.64
CA ASP A 74 10.32 1.49 -11.94
C ASP A 74 9.14 2.38 -12.32
N VAL A 75 8.79 3.34 -11.48
CA VAL A 75 7.62 4.21 -11.73
C VAL A 75 8.00 5.44 -12.51
#